data_771b30831992ee570bfd83228a805e56
#
_entry.id   771b30831992ee570bfd83228a805e56
#
_cell.length_a   1.000
_cell.length_b   1.000
_cell.length_c   1.000
_cell.angle_alpha   90.00
_cell.angle_beta   90.00
_cell.angle_gamma   90.00
#
_symmetry.space_group_name_H-M   'P 1'
#
loop_
_entity.id
_entity.type
_entity.pdbx_description
1 polymer ?
#
loop_
_entity_poly.entity_id
_entity_poly.type
_entity_poly.pdbx_seq_one_letter_code
_entity_poly.pdbx_strand_id
1 'polypeptide(L)'
;DDERLEILKNYHVTSIELGAQSMDDDVLKINRRGHTAKDVENASRLIKSYGFSLGLQMMTGLMGDTDEKCIKTAERLIALSPDTVRIYPTIVLENTPLADYLRDGSYRAETLNEAVSLCARLLLMFRENNIKVIRLGLHSGGNVDEGYLAGAYHPAFRELCEGKIYLEKMLSELSKLPKDMPYVIEVPEKSIGKAKGQNKRNEKALLNNGFQCKIKGNEFLNDYDIKITEDI
;
A
#
# COMPACT_ATOMS: atom_id res chain seq x y z
N ASP A 1 -8.68 -26.66 4.33
CA ASP A 1 -8.85 -28.06 3.89
C ASP A 1 -10.09 -28.18 2.99
N ASP A 2 -10.19 -29.26 2.27
CA ASP A 2 -11.25 -29.51 1.27
C ASP A 2 -12.64 -29.50 1.91
N GLU A 3 -12.80 -30.13 3.08
CA GLU A 3 -14.08 -30.20 3.79
C GLU A 3 -14.66 -28.82 4.07
N ARG A 4 -13.83 -27.88 4.54
CA ARG A 4 -14.25 -26.49 4.80
C ARG A 4 -14.59 -25.73 3.52
N LEU A 5 -13.86 -25.95 2.44
CA LEU A 5 -14.15 -25.31 1.15
C LEU A 5 -15.43 -25.84 0.53
N GLU A 6 -15.74 -27.13 0.66
CA GLU A 6 -17.04 -27.69 0.25
C GLU A 6 -18.20 -27.08 1.03
N ILE A 7 -18.05 -26.91 2.36
CA ILE A 7 -19.06 -26.22 3.17
C ILE A 7 -19.27 -24.80 2.64
N LEU A 8 -18.21 -24.01 2.43
CA LEU A 8 -18.31 -22.62 1.94
C LEU A 8 -18.97 -22.56 0.56
N LYS A 9 -18.68 -23.52 -0.32
CA LYS A 9 -19.30 -23.62 -1.65
C LYS A 9 -20.80 -23.89 -1.55
N ASN A 10 -21.23 -24.76 -0.65
CA ASN A 10 -22.64 -25.04 -0.41
C ASN A 10 -23.42 -23.82 0.11
N TYR A 11 -22.74 -22.90 0.80
CA TYR A 11 -23.31 -21.62 1.26
C TYR A 11 -23.15 -20.49 0.22
N HIS A 12 -22.81 -20.80 -1.02
CA HIS A 12 -22.64 -19.83 -2.11
C HIS A 12 -21.63 -18.70 -1.84
N VAL A 13 -20.59 -18.97 -1.05
CA VAL A 13 -19.45 -18.07 -0.90
C VAL A 13 -18.76 -17.93 -2.26
N THR A 14 -18.41 -16.71 -2.64
CA THR A 14 -17.79 -16.42 -3.92
C THR A 14 -16.32 -16.03 -3.81
N SER A 15 -15.89 -15.54 -2.65
CA SER A 15 -14.52 -15.08 -2.42
C SER A 15 -14.03 -15.43 -1.02
N ILE A 16 -12.75 -15.71 -0.91
CA ILE A 16 -12.07 -16.01 0.36
C ILE A 16 -10.85 -15.09 0.48
N GLU A 17 -10.71 -14.43 1.63
CA GLU A 17 -9.52 -13.62 1.95
C GLU A 17 -8.65 -14.36 2.96
N LEU A 18 -7.34 -14.41 2.70
CA LEU A 18 -6.34 -14.95 3.61
C LEU A 18 -5.45 -13.84 4.15
N GLY A 19 -5.23 -13.85 5.46
CA GLY A 19 -4.27 -13.00 6.14
C GLY A 19 -2.85 -13.56 6.04
N ALA A 20 -2.18 -13.41 4.91
CA ALA A 20 -0.78 -13.80 4.74
C ALA A 20 0.15 -13.03 5.69
N GLN A 21 -0.13 -11.75 5.89
CA GLN A 21 0.61 -10.79 6.71
C GLN A 21 2.03 -10.54 6.18
N SER A 22 2.86 -11.56 6.08
CA SER A 22 4.19 -11.60 5.49
C SER A 22 4.39 -12.92 4.76
N MET A 23 5.36 -12.96 3.84
CA MET A 23 5.85 -14.20 3.22
C MET A 23 7.29 -14.52 3.66
N ASP A 24 7.76 -13.89 4.73
CA ASP A 24 9.01 -14.18 5.42
C ASP A 24 8.71 -14.95 6.72
N ASP A 25 9.20 -16.19 6.80
CA ASP A 25 8.86 -17.08 7.92
C ASP A 25 9.44 -16.60 9.26
N ASP A 26 10.57 -15.88 9.26
CA ASP A 26 11.13 -15.29 10.47
C ASP A 26 10.24 -14.15 10.99
N VAL A 27 9.75 -13.29 10.10
CA VAL A 27 8.77 -12.25 10.44
C VAL A 27 7.49 -12.87 10.98
N LEU A 28 6.95 -13.88 10.32
CA LEU A 28 5.74 -14.58 10.77
C LEU A 28 5.94 -15.19 12.18
N LYS A 29 7.08 -15.83 12.42
CA LYS A 29 7.42 -16.47 13.69
C LYS A 29 7.56 -15.45 14.82
N ILE A 30 8.32 -14.37 14.62
CA ILE A 30 8.52 -13.31 15.62
C ILE A 30 7.17 -12.69 16.01
N ASN A 31 6.29 -12.47 15.04
CA ASN A 31 4.97 -11.91 15.26
C ASN A 31 3.90 -12.96 15.64
N ARG A 32 4.30 -14.20 15.92
CA ARG A 32 3.43 -15.31 16.41
C ARG A 32 2.19 -15.51 15.54
N ARG A 33 2.36 -15.49 14.20
CA ARG A 33 1.21 -15.56 13.27
C ARG A 33 0.63 -16.98 13.13
N GLY A 34 1.31 -18.00 13.59
CA GLY A 34 0.81 -19.38 13.66
C GLY A 34 0.71 -20.12 12.32
N HIS A 35 1.27 -19.55 11.25
CA HIS A 35 1.36 -20.15 9.92
C HIS A 35 2.68 -19.78 9.25
N THR A 36 3.00 -20.48 8.18
CA THR A 36 4.17 -20.23 7.33
C THR A 36 3.78 -19.68 5.97
N ALA A 37 4.76 -19.13 5.26
CA ALA A 37 4.58 -18.71 3.86
C ALA A 37 4.11 -19.89 2.98
N LYS A 38 4.58 -21.11 3.28
CA LYS A 38 4.15 -22.32 2.57
C LYS A 38 2.68 -22.66 2.79
N ASP A 39 2.16 -22.41 3.98
CA ASP A 39 0.73 -22.59 4.26
C ASP A 39 -0.12 -21.62 3.45
N VAL A 40 0.30 -20.36 3.32
CA VAL A 40 -0.36 -19.36 2.46
C VAL A 40 -0.36 -19.82 1.00
N GLU A 41 0.77 -20.30 0.47
CA GLU A 41 0.86 -20.81 -0.90
C GLU A 41 -0.08 -22.01 -1.14
N ASN A 42 -0.10 -22.95 -0.21
CA ASN A 42 -0.93 -24.15 -0.32
C ASN A 42 -2.42 -23.78 -0.24
N ALA A 43 -2.81 -22.96 0.74
CA ALA A 43 -4.19 -22.51 0.89
C ALA A 43 -4.67 -21.69 -0.32
N SER A 44 -3.81 -20.80 -0.86
CA SER A 44 -4.14 -20.01 -2.05
C SER A 44 -4.41 -20.88 -3.27
N ARG A 45 -3.57 -21.90 -3.51
CA ARG A 45 -3.80 -22.86 -4.62
C ARG A 45 -5.08 -23.65 -4.44
N LEU A 46 -5.34 -24.10 -3.23
CA LEU A 46 -6.54 -24.87 -2.91
C LEU A 46 -7.81 -24.02 -3.09
N ILE A 47 -7.83 -22.77 -2.60
CA ILE A 47 -8.96 -21.84 -2.78
C ILE A 47 -9.27 -21.64 -4.26
N LYS A 48 -8.24 -21.39 -5.07
CA LYS A 48 -8.40 -21.19 -6.53
C LYS A 48 -8.88 -22.46 -7.24
N SER A 49 -8.43 -23.64 -6.81
CA SER A 49 -8.87 -24.92 -7.43
C SER A 49 -10.37 -25.19 -7.22
N TYR A 50 -10.97 -24.63 -6.15
CA TYR A 50 -12.41 -24.67 -5.90
C TYR A 50 -13.20 -23.60 -6.64
N GLY A 51 -12.52 -22.70 -7.39
CA GLY A 51 -13.16 -21.63 -8.17
C GLY A 51 -13.55 -20.39 -7.37
N PHE A 52 -13.08 -20.24 -6.12
CA PHE A 52 -13.26 -19.01 -5.34
C PHE A 52 -12.34 -17.89 -5.84
N SER A 53 -12.82 -16.65 -5.78
CA SER A 53 -11.95 -15.47 -5.87
C SER A 53 -11.03 -15.41 -4.65
N LEU A 54 -9.74 -15.18 -4.89
CA LEU A 54 -8.71 -15.13 -3.85
C LEU A 54 -8.38 -13.69 -3.48
N GLY A 55 -8.60 -13.31 -2.24
CA GLY A 55 -8.06 -12.10 -1.63
C GLY A 55 -6.85 -12.43 -0.73
N LEU A 56 -5.79 -11.62 -0.80
CA LEU A 56 -4.66 -11.74 0.10
C LEU A 56 -4.46 -10.44 0.89
N GLN A 57 -4.09 -10.57 2.16
CA GLN A 57 -3.79 -9.44 3.01
C GLN A 57 -2.33 -9.49 3.45
N MET A 58 -1.60 -8.38 3.29
CA MET A 58 -0.27 -8.20 3.84
C MET A 58 -0.21 -7.04 4.83
N MET A 59 0.80 -7.06 5.68
CA MET A 59 1.15 -5.96 6.57
C MET A 59 2.55 -5.44 6.25
N THR A 60 2.82 -4.18 6.59
CA THR A 60 4.15 -3.58 6.61
C THR A 60 4.52 -3.17 8.03
N GLY A 61 5.80 -3.03 8.31
CA GLY A 61 6.30 -2.56 9.61
C GLY A 61 6.06 -3.54 10.76
N LEU A 62 5.91 -4.83 10.49
CA LEU A 62 5.89 -5.87 11.53
C LEU A 62 7.23 -5.95 12.25
N MET A 63 7.25 -6.48 13.48
CA MET A 63 8.51 -6.70 14.19
C MET A 63 9.45 -7.61 13.38
N GLY A 64 10.69 -7.17 13.16
CA GLY A 64 11.68 -7.89 12.34
C GLY A 64 11.49 -7.78 10.83
N ASP A 65 10.54 -6.96 10.38
CA ASP A 65 10.32 -6.67 8.96
C ASP A 65 11.25 -5.55 8.45
N THR A 66 11.42 -5.47 7.14
CA THR A 66 12.14 -4.41 6.41
C THR A 66 11.44 -4.13 5.09
N ASP A 67 11.76 -2.99 4.47
CA ASP A 67 11.23 -2.64 3.15
C ASP A 67 11.50 -3.76 2.12
N GLU A 68 12.70 -4.36 2.14
CA GLU A 68 13.08 -5.45 1.22
C GLU A 68 12.24 -6.71 1.47
N LYS A 69 11.95 -7.05 2.74
CA LYS A 69 11.10 -8.20 3.08
C LYS A 69 9.65 -7.95 2.68
N CYS A 70 9.15 -6.72 2.87
CA CYS A 70 7.82 -6.31 2.39
C CYS A 70 7.72 -6.41 0.87
N ILE A 71 8.73 -5.98 0.13
CA ILE A 71 8.77 -6.08 -1.33
C ILE A 71 8.79 -7.55 -1.77
N LYS A 72 9.65 -8.38 -1.18
CA LYS A 72 9.68 -9.83 -1.43
C LYS A 72 8.33 -10.50 -1.09
N THR A 73 7.69 -10.05 -0.02
CA THR A 73 6.33 -10.50 0.31
C THR A 73 5.37 -10.17 -0.83
N ALA A 74 5.35 -8.93 -1.32
CA ALA A 74 4.49 -8.54 -2.44
C ALA A 74 4.78 -9.35 -3.70
N GLU A 75 6.05 -9.57 -4.07
CA GLU A 75 6.45 -10.41 -5.20
C GLU A 75 5.90 -11.83 -5.08
N ARG A 76 6.01 -12.45 -3.90
CA ARG A 76 5.47 -13.79 -3.64
C ARG A 76 3.96 -13.83 -3.69
N LEU A 77 3.27 -12.80 -3.18
CA LEU A 77 1.82 -12.69 -3.29
C LEU A 77 1.37 -12.51 -4.74
N ILE A 78 2.07 -11.68 -5.52
CA ILE A 78 1.82 -11.49 -6.96
C ILE A 78 1.94 -12.82 -7.72
N ALA A 79 2.94 -13.63 -7.41
CA ALA A 79 3.13 -14.95 -8.02
C ALA A 79 1.95 -15.92 -7.77
N LEU A 80 1.17 -15.72 -6.68
CA LEU A 80 -0.05 -16.47 -6.41
C LEU A 80 -1.26 -15.98 -7.22
N SER A 81 -1.11 -14.85 -7.93
CA SER A 81 -2.13 -14.23 -8.78
C SER A 81 -3.49 -14.08 -8.06
N PRO A 82 -3.55 -13.36 -6.94
CA PRO A 82 -4.81 -13.07 -6.26
C PRO A 82 -5.66 -12.08 -7.07
N ASP A 83 -6.98 -12.13 -6.92
CA ASP A 83 -7.89 -11.15 -7.53
C ASP A 83 -7.82 -9.79 -6.80
N THR A 84 -7.61 -9.83 -5.49
CA THR A 84 -7.54 -8.63 -4.67
C THR A 84 -6.47 -8.72 -3.58
N VAL A 85 -5.95 -7.55 -3.19
CA VAL A 85 -5.01 -7.43 -2.07
C VAL A 85 -5.44 -6.31 -1.13
N ARG A 86 -5.16 -6.50 0.17
CA ARG A 86 -5.19 -5.46 1.20
C ARG A 86 -3.80 -5.27 1.78
N ILE A 87 -3.41 -4.01 2.01
CA ILE A 87 -2.13 -3.64 2.59
C ILE A 87 -2.39 -2.82 3.86
N TYR A 88 -1.91 -3.30 4.99
CA TYR A 88 -2.08 -2.65 6.28
C TYR A 88 -0.74 -2.29 6.92
N PRO A 89 -0.39 -1.01 7.03
CA PRO A 89 0.71 -0.60 7.90
C PRO A 89 0.43 -1.01 9.35
N THR A 90 1.47 -1.46 10.03
CA THR A 90 1.39 -1.82 11.44
C THR A 90 1.23 -0.56 12.30
N ILE A 91 0.30 -0.60 13.24
CA ILE A 91 0.17 0.39 14.31
C ILE A 91 0.33 -0.30 15.66
N VAL A 92 0.77 0.46 16.64
CA VAL A 92 0.91 0.02 18.02
C VAL A 92 -0.29 0.51 18.82
N LEU A 93 -0.98 -0.41 19.45
CA LEU A 93 -2.11 -0.12 20.33
C LEU A 93 -1.75 -0.42 21.79
N GLU A 94 -2.34 0.33 22.72
CA GLU A 94 -2.24 0.06 24.14
C GLU A 94 -2.64 -1.38 24.49
N ASN A 95 -2.06 -1.89 25.57
CA ASN A 95 -2.35 -3.23 26.09
C ASN A 95 -2.05 -4.38 25.10
N THR A 96 -1.09 -4.18 24.21
CA THR A 96 -0.60 -5.22 23.28
C THR A 96 0.87 -5.54 23.55
N PRO A 97 1.33 -6.77 23.25
CA PRO A 97 2.76 -7.10 23.34
C PRO A 97 3.65 -6.17 22.52
N LEU A 98 3.16 -5.65 21.39
CA LEU A 98 3.91 -4.72 20.56
C LEU A 98 4.11 -3.35 21.25
N ALA A 99 3.15 -2.94 22.12
CA ALA A 99 3.32 -1.75 22.94
C ALA A 99 4.44 -1.91 23.98
N ASP A 100 4.60 -3.11 24.53
CA ASP A 100 5.69 -3.39 25.48
C ASP A 100 7.05 -3.35 24.76
N TYR A 101 7.15 -3.95 23.58
CA TYR A 101 8.36 -3.87 22.73
C TYR A 101 8.68 -2.45 22.26
N LEU A 102 7.66 -1.61 22.04
CA LEU A 102 7.86 -0.18 21.74
C LEU A 102 8.44 0.55 22.96
N ARG A 103 7.94 0.27 24.16
CA ARG A 103 8.36 0.92 25.42
C ARG A 103 9.77 0.52 25.85
N ASP A 104 10.15 -0.73 25.65
CA ASP A 104 11.49 -1.23 25.99
C ASP A 104 12.54 -0.97 24.89
N GLY A 105 12.11 -0.41 23.75
CA GLY A 105 12.98 -0.04 22.63
C GLY A 105 13.38 -1.19 21.70
N SER A 106 12.83 -2.39 21.90
CA SER A 106 13.09 -3.55 21.02
C SER A 106 12.32 -3.51 19.70
N TYR A 107 11.29 -2.65 19.60
CA TYR A 107 10.56 -2.35 18.39
C TYR A 107 10.48 -0.86 18.12
N ARG A 108 10.63 -0.46 16.87
CA ARG A 108 10.41 0.90 16.37
C ARG A 108 9.25 0.91 15.37
N ALA A 109 8.21 1.65 15.65
CA ALA A 109 7.12 1.84 14.72
C ALA A 109 7.56 2.69 13.51
N GLU A 110 7.07 2.33 12.32
CA GLU A 110 7.25 3.15 11.11
C GLU A 110 6.62 4.53 11.28
N THR A 111 7.29 5.55 10.79
CA THR A 111 6.69 6.88 10.65
C THR A 111 5.67 6.87 9.51
N LEU A 112 4.76 7.85 9.52
CA LEU A 112 3.79 8.00 8.42
C LEU A 112 4.47 8.15 7.05
N ASN A 113 5.58 8.89 6.98
CA ASN A 113 6.29 9.12 5.71
C ASN A 113 7.00 7.86 5.20
N GLU A 114 7.60 7.05 6.07
CA GLU A 114 8.22 5.77 5.72
C GLU A 114 7.18 4.81 5.16
N ALA A 115 6.10 4.59 5.90
CA ALA A 115 5.01 3.71 5.46
C ALA A 115 4.34 4.18 4.17
N VAL A 116 4.12 5.50 3.98
CA VAL A 116 3.58 6.06 2.73
C VAL A 116 4.51 5.77 1.56
N SER A 117 5.84 5.90 1.73
CA SER A 117 6.80 5.66 0.67
C SER A 117 6.83 4.17 0.27
N LEU A 118 6.88 3.26 1.25
CA LEU A 118 6.84 1.83 1.00
C LEU A 118 5.50 1.41 0.37
N CYS A 119 4.38 1.81 0.96
CA CYS A 119 3.05 1.43 0.48
C CYS A 119 2.71 2.01 -0.90
N ALA A 120 3.23 3.18 -1.27
CA ALA A 120 3.12 3.73 -2.61
C ALA A 120 3.79 2.80 -3.64
N ARG A 121 4.99 2.31 -3.33
CA ARG A 121 5.71 1.35 -4.18
C ARG A 121 4.96 0.02 -4.27
N LEU A 122 4.49 -0.54 -3.15
CA LEU A 122 3.71 -1.77 -3.13
C LEU A 122 2.41 -1.64 -3.96
N LEU A 123 1.72 -0.49 -3.87
CA LEU A 123 0.51 -0.21 -4.65
C LEU A 123 0.79 -0.26 -6.15
N LEU A 124 1.91 0.31 -6.61
CA LEU A 124 2.31 0.23 -8.02
C LEU A 124 2.64 -1.19 -8.44
N MET A 125 3.39 -1.95 -7.64
CA MET A 125 3.75 -3.35 -7.94
C MET A 125 2.51 -4.22 -8.19
N PHE A 126 1.51 -4.15 -7.31
CA PHE A 126 0.27 -4.91 -7.50
C PHE A 126 -0.50 -4.44 -8.73
N ARG A 127 -0.59 -3.13 -8.96
CA ARG A 127 -1.27 -2.58 -10.12
C ARG A 127 -0.62 -3.00 -11.44
N GLU A 128 0.70 -2.93 -11.54
CA GLU A 128 1.47 -3.33 -12.74
C GLU A 128 1.27 -4.81 -13.08
N ASN A 129 0.89 -5.62 -12.09
CA ASN A 129 0.51 -7.01 -12.25
C ASN A 129 -1.00 -7.24 -12.33
N ASN A 130 -1.81 -6.19 -12.61
CA ASN A 130 -3.27 -6.24 -12.74
C ASN A 130 -4.00 -6.74 -11.48
N ILE A 131 -3.41 -6.63 -10.30
CA ILE A 131 -4.02 -7.02 -9.03
C ILE A 131 -4.63 -5.78 -8.36
N LYS A 132 -5.91 -5.89 -8.01
CA LYS A 132 -6.65 -4.78 -7.41
C LYS A 132 -6.33 -4.65 -5.92
N VAL A 133 -5.69 -3.55 -5.51
CA VAL A 133 -5.56 -3.20 -4.09
C VAL A 133 -6.88 -2.58 -3.62
N ILE A 134 -7.72 -3.39 -2.97
CA ILE A 134 -9.05 -2.96 -2.50
C ILE A 134 -8.99 -2.16 -1.20
N ARG A 135 -7.91 -2.34 -0.42
CA ARG A 135 -7.69 -1.60 0.80
C ARG A 135 -6.21 -1.25 0.98
N LEU A 136 -5.94 0.00 1.33
CA LEU A 136 -4.61 0.49 1.67
C LEU A 136 -4.73 1.42 2.89
N GLY A 137 -4.14 1.01 4.02
CA GLY A 137 -4.29 1.68 5.31
C GLY A 137 -5.51 1.22 6.12
N LEU A 138 -5.54 1.59 7.39
CA LEU A 138 -6.56 1.21 8.35
C LEU A 138 -7.81 2.10 8.23
N HIS A 139 -8.95 1.58 8.71
CA HIS A 139 -10.15 2.40 8.88
C HIS A 139 -10.01 3.30 10.10
N SER A 140 -10.59 4.49 10.02
CA SER A 140 -10.88 5.32 11.18
C SER A 140 -12.09 4.73 11.92
N GLY A 141 -12.00 4.70 13.25
CA GLY A 141 -13.10 4.28 14.14
C GLY A 141 -12.77 3.07 15.00
N GLY A 142 -13.50 2.92 16.08
CA GLY A 142 -13.34 1.85 17.05
C GLY A 142 -12.11 2.00 17.94
N ASN A 143 -11.55 0.88 18.37
CA ASN A 143 -10.42 0.83 19.32
C ASN A 143 -9.13 1.51 18.83
N VAL A 144 -9.03 1.87 17.53
CA VAL A 144 -7.85 2.55 16.99
C VAL A 144 -7.74 3.96 17.57
N ASP A 145 -8.85 4.68 17.67
CA ASP A 145 -8.84 6.07 18.14
C ASP A 145 -8.63 6.16 19.65
N GLU A 146 -8.97 5.11 20.42
CA GLU A 146 -8.89 5.10 21.89
C GLU A 146 -7.56 4.53 22.41
N GLY A 147 -6.87 3.70 21.63
CA GLY A 147 -5.65 2.99 22.09
C GLY A 147 -4.40 3.22 21.25
N TYR A 148 -4.43 4.14 20.30
CA TYR A 148 -3.30 4.39 19.41
C TYR A 148 -2.10 4.97 20.16
N LEU A 149 -0.92 4.33 20.00
CA LEU A 149 0.35 4.79 20.57
C LEU A 149 1.32 5.31 19.49
N ALA A 150 1.51 4.52 18.43
CA ALA A 150 2.50 4.83 17.39
C ALA A 150 2.18 4.09 16.08
N GLY A 151 2.87 4.47 15.00
CA GLY A 151 2.79 3.84 13.69
C GLY A 151 2.11 4.72 12.65
N ALA A 152 1.94 4.17 11.45
CA ALA A 152 1.49 4.94 10.30
C ALA A 152 -0.05 4.96 10.18
N TYR A 153 -0.71 5.64 11.10
CA TYR A 153 -2.15 5.85 11.05
C TYR A 153 -2.51 7.21 10.45
N HIS A 154 -3.34 7.19 9.41
CA HIS A 154 -3.93 8.41 8.82
C HIS A 154 -5.24 8.07 8.11
N PRO A 155 -6.35 8.82 8.33
CA PRO A 155 -7.65 8.55 7.71
C PRO A 155 -7.61 8.52 6.18
N ALA A 156 -6.78 9.37 5.57
CA ALA A 156 -6.56 9.45 4.13
C ALA A 156 -5.25 8.76 3.70
N PHE A 157 -4.84 7.66 4.34
CA PHE A 157 -3.55 7.00 4.09
C PHE A 157 -3.37 6.63 2.61
N ARG A 158 -4.40 6.06 1.98
CA ARG A 158 -4.38 5.74 0.54
C ARG A 158 -4.13 6.96 -0.32
N GLU A 159 -4.77 8.08 -0.03
CA GLU A 159 -4.58 9.34 -0.77
C GLU A 159 -3.14 9.85 -0.66
N LEU A 160 -2.52 9.72 0.52
CA LEU A 160 -1.11 10.08 0.73
C LEU A 160 -0.19 9.21 -0.14
N CYS A 161 -0.42 7.90 -0.21
CA CYS A 161 0.35 6.98 -1.06
C CYS A 161 0.18 7.32 -2.55
N GLU A 162 -1.06 7.54 -3.01
CA GLU A 162 -1.35 7.93 -4.38
C GLU A 162 -0.74 9.30 -4.72
N GLY A 163 -0.79 10.26 -3.80
CA GLY A 163 -0.13 11.55 -3.95
C GLY A 163 1.40 11.43 -4.05
N LYS A 164 2.00 10.52 -3.28
CA LYS A 164 3.44 10.21 -3.34
C LYS A 164 3.84 9.64 -4.71
N ILE A 165 3.03 8.74 -5.27
CA ILE A 165 3.26 8.19 -6.62
C ILE A 165 3.30 9.33 -7.66
N TYR A 166 2.31 10.23 -7.64
CA TYR A 166 2.31 11.37 -8.56
C TYR A 166 3.52 12.27 -8.38
N LEU A 167 3.88 12.59 -7.13
CA LEU A 167 5.04 13.45 -6.85
C LEU A 167 6.34 12.83 -7.39
N GLU A 168 6.57 11.55 -7.16
CA GLU A 168 7.77 10.87 -7.64
C GLU A 168 7.85 10.84 -9.15
N LYS A 169 6.75 10.55 -9.84
CA LYS A 169 6.68 10.59 -11.30
C LYS A 169 6.92 12.00 -11.83
N MET A 170 6.27 13.00 -11.27
CA MET A 170 6.45 14.40 -11.68
C MET A 170 7.90 14.84 -11.52
N LEU A 171 8.52 14.58 -10.36
CA LEU A 171 9.92 14.93 -10.11
C LEU A 171 10.88 14.16 -11.04
N SER A 172 10.61 12.89 -11.30
CA SER A 172 11.42 12.07 -12.22
C SER A 172 11.42 12.66 -13.64
N GLU A 173 10.26 13.04 -14.16
CA GLU A 173 10.17 13.60 -15.50
C GLU A 173 10.71 15.05 -15.56
N LEU A 174 10.37 15.88 -14.58
CA LEU A 174 10.86 17.26 -14.51
C LEU A 174 12.38 17.33 -14.31
N SER A 175 13.00 16.38 -13.66
CA SER A 175 14.47 16.34 -13.48
C SER A 175 15.24 16.29 -14.80
N LYS A 176 14.59 15.90 -15.89
CA LYS A 176 15.15 15.85 -17.27
C LYS A 176 15.01 17.18 -18.02
N LEU A 177 14.31 18.17 -17.43
CA LEU A 177 13.93 19.43 -18.06
C LEU A 177 14.61 20.64 -17.39
N PRO A 178 14.76 21.77 -18.10
CA PRO A 178 15.26 23.03 -17.52
C PRO A 178 14.41 23.50 -16.34
N LYS A 179 15.02 24.22 -15.38
CA LYS A 179 14.32 24.74 -14.20
C LYS A 179 13.83 26.18 -14.33
N ASP A 180 14.27 26.88 -15.37
CA ASP A 180 14.02 28.30 -15.62
C ASP A 180 12.73 28.56 -16.41
N MET A 181 11.95 27.54 -16.68
CA MET A 181 10.70 27.59 -17.42
C MET A 181 9.51 27.09 -16.57
N PRO A 182 8.31 27.66 -16.74
CA PRO A 182 7.10 27.13 -16.15
C PRO A 182 6.55 25.94 -16.95
N TYR A 183 5.91 24.99 -16.26
CA TYR A 183 5.36 23.76 -16.84
C TYR A 183 3.88 23.57 -16.52
N VAL A 184 3.16 22.96 -17.46
CA VAL A 184 1.84 22.38 -17.25
C VAL A 184 2.01 20.87 -17.12
N ILE A 185 1.51 20.32 -16.04
CA ILE A 185 1.47 18.87 -15.79
C ILE A 185 0.02 18.43 -15.92
N GLU A 186 -0.25 17.65 -16.94
CA GLU A 186 -1.56 17.02 -17.14
C GLU A 186 -1.59 15.67 -16.44
N VAL A 187 -2.69 15.42 -15.71
CA VAL A 187 -2.98 14.17 -14.98
C VAL A 187 -4.42 13.77 -15.27
N PRO A 188 -4.83 12.51 -15.03
CA PRO A 188 -6.25 12.14 -15.15
C PRO A 188 -7.14 13.09 -14.36
N GLU A 189 -8.26 13.55 -14.94
CA GLU A 189 -9.11 14.57 -14.33
C GLU A 189 -9.55 14.20 -12.89
N LYS A 190 -9.94 12.92 -12.68
CA LYS A 190 -10.29 12.38 -11.36
C LYS A 190 -9.12 12.34 -10.36
N SER A 191 -7.89 12.55 -10.80
CA SER A 191 -6.67 12.45 -10.01
C SER A 191 -6.02 13.79 -9.68
N ILE A 192 -6.59 14.93 -10.11
CA ILE A 192 -6.04 16.27 -9.85
C ILE A 192 -5.77 16.49 -8.35
N GLY A 193 -6.72 16.13 -7.48
CA GLY A 193 -6.56 16.27 -6.02
C GLY A 193 -5.38 15.47 -5.48
N LYS A 194 -5.24 14.23 -5.93
CA LYS A 194 -4.13 13.32 -5.55
C LYS A 194 -2.79 13.86 -6.06
N ALA A 195 -2.74 14.33 -7.31
CA ALA A 195 -1.54 14.88 -7.91
C ALA A 195 -1.08 16.18 -7.23
N LYS A 196 -2.01 17.06 -6.85
CA LYS A 196 -1.71 18.26 -6.04
C LYS A 196 -1.25 17.92 -4.63
N GLY A 197 -1.67 16.75 -4.12
CA GLY A 197 -1.43 16.29 -2.77
C GLY A 197 -2.23 17.04 -1.71
N GLN A 198 -2.42 16.42 -0.57
CA GLN A 198 -3.15 17.02 0.55
C GLN A 198 -2.53 18.38 0.94
N ASN A 199 -3.34 19.41 1.12
CA ASN A 199 -2.91 20.78 1.39
C ASN A 199 -1.87 21.32 0.40
N LYS A 200 -1.96 20.90 -0.89
CA LYS A 200 -1.03 21.26 -1.96
C LYS A 200 0.42 20.88 -1.68
N ARG A 201 0.62 19.78 -0.94
CA ARG A 201 1.96 19.33 -0.54
C ARG A 201 2.87 19.06 -1.74
N ASN A 202 2.33 18.48 -2.81
CA ASN A 202 3.10 18.17 -4.01
C ASN A 202 3.43 19.43 -4.81
N GLU A 203 2.49 20.38 -4.95
CA GLU A 203 2.78 21.67 -5.59
C GLU A 203 3.92 22.40 -4.85
N LYS A 204 3.89 22.42 -3.53
CA LYS A 204 4.97 22.99 -2.70
C LYS A 204 6.29 22.24 -2.88
N ALA A 205 6.25 20.92 -2.96
CA ALA A 205 7.45 20.10 -3.16
C ALA A 205 8.08 20.35 -4.54
N LEU A 206 7.27 20.49 -5.59
CA LEU A 206 7.75 20.84 -6.92
C LEU A 206 8.44 22.20 -6.91
N LEU A 207 7.82 23.20 -6.29
CA LEU A 207 8.39 24.56 -6.18
C LEU A 207 9.72 24.55 -5.40
N ASN A 208 9.79 23.80 -4.28
CA ASN A 208 11.01 23.65 -3.48
C ASN A 208 12.15 22.97 -4.26
N ASN A 209 11.82 22.14 -5.27
CA ASN A 209 12.80 21.55 -6.18
C ASN A 209 13.14 22.45 -7.38
N GLY A 210 12.62 23.68 -7.40
CA GLY A 210 12.92 24.69 -8.43
C GLY A 210 12.02 24.63 -9.66
N PHE A 211 10.90 23.92 -9.62
CA PHE A 211 9.97 23.82 -10.74
C PHE A 211 8.69 24.61 -10.49
N GLN A 212 8.37 25.54 -11.38
CA GLN A 212 7.08 26.22 -11.41
C GLN A 212 6.11 25.42 -12.26
N CYS A 213 5.08 24.82 -11.63
CA CYS A 213 4.18 23.91 -12.32
C CYS A 213 2.72 24.24 -12.06
N LYS A 214 1.88 24.08 -13.10
CA LYS A 214 0.41 24.08 -13.00
C LYS A 214 -0.09 22.65 -13.24
N ILE A 215 -0.88 22.08 -12.32
CA ILE A 215 -1.47 20.75 -12.49
C ILE A 215 -2.88 20.90 -13.04
N LYS A 216 -3.15 20.28 -14.21
CA LYS A 216 -4.43 20.30 -14.92
C LYS A 216 -4.95 18.87 -15.15
N GLY A 217 -6.27 18.74 -15.34
CA GLY A 217 -6.91 17.48 -15.72
C GLY A 217 -6.82 17.22 -17.21
N ASN A 218 -6.74 15.93 -17.57
CA ASN A 218 -6.84 15.44 -18.93
C ASN A 218 -7.64 14.11 -18.91
N GLU A 219 -8.77 14.09 -19.63
CA GLU A 219 -9.69 12.93 -19.66
C GLU A 219 -9.13 11.72 -20.42
N PHE A 220 -8.11 11.91 -21.24
CA PHE A 220 -7.49 10.85 -22.06
C PHE A 220 -6.36 10.10 -21.34
N LEU A 221 -5.98 10.53 -20.13
CA LEU A 221 -4.92 9.90 -19.36
C LEU A 221 -5.48 8.80 -18.43
N ASN A 222 -4.76 7.71 -18.31
CA ASN A 222 -5.05 6.65 -17.34
C ASN A 222 -4.51 6.98 -15.96
N ASP A 223 -4.93 6.21 -14.93
CA ASP A 223 -4.46 6.40 -13.57
C ASP A 223 -2.92 6.35 -13.49
N TYR A 224 -2.36 7.35 -12.82
CA TYR A 224 -0.93 7.60 -12.65
C TYR A 224 -0.16 7.98 -13.92
N ASP A 225 -0.81 8.15 -15.07
CA ASP A 225 -0.17 8.76 -16.21
C ASP A 225 0.02 10.26 -15.96
N ILE A 226 1.11 10.80 -16.48
CA ILE A 226 1.38 12.25 -16.49
C ILE A 226 1.88 12.66 -17.88
N LYS A 227 1.58 13.89 -18.27
CA LYS A 227 2.15 14.52 -19.45
C LYS A 227 2.62 15.91 -19.07
N ILE A 228 3.84 16.26 -19.41
CA ILE A 228 4.44 17.56 -19.09
C ILE A 228 4.67 18.33 -20.37
N THR A 229 4.26 19.60 -20.38
CA THR A 229 4.47 20.55 -21.47
C THR A 229 4.92 21.88 -20.90
N GLU A 230 5.60 22.70 -21.70
CA GLU A 230 5.94 24.07 -21.34
C GLU A 230 4.65 24.91 -21.22
N ASP A 231 4.60 25.82 -20.24
CA ASP A 231 3.50 26.76 -20.05
C ASP A 231 3.88 28.08 -20.81
N ILE A 232 3.70 28.04 -22.16
CA ILE A 232 4.02 29.14 -23.07
C ILE A 232 2.91 30.20 -23.07
#